data_70659677cd8f292ae9391439250f344d
#
_entry.id   70659677cd8f292ae9391439250f344d
#
_cell.length_a   1.000
_cell.length_b   1.000
_cell.length_c   1.000
_cell.angle_alpha   90.00
_cell.angle_beta   90.00
_cell.angle_gamma   90.00
#
_symmetry.space_group_name_H-M   'P 1'
#
loop_
_entity.id
_entity.type
_entity.pdbx_description
1 polymer ?
#
loop_
_entity_poly.entity_id
_entity_poly.type
_entity_poly.pdbx_seq_one_letter_code
_entity_poly.pdbx_strand_id
1 'polypeptide(L)'
;MSSPSAPTATPRISEALHQSRWIVGGFVLLVISSLIFGLLSRPTDTNSLSPNNPGPRGAMALAQVLQQKGVNVRNIYTTRDVAQLGEDDLLVVTGVADLTDKHISSLMKSPRTNLLFLGTFAQTNRLEPYAVAVGESTPDGVAPRCKLPAAFEAGPLHGSRGSLKPLRTPEAACYQVAPEKYAYLQFQRPGGLRVSFLADAAAAENREITQNSQAAFLLNLMLPAKNVGWIVGSTFQLPSGHDAGSGTADVIPPAMTRALILFFVALLVLALAKGRRLGRIITEVMPVVVHGAETVYGRARMYRIHGAFETAARHARGFTARRLGERLHLARGISAEQLCERVAELTGVPESRIHEALAGSPPRTGAELVNLLKNLNSLVETTKGKEHK
;
A
#
# COMPACT_ATOMS: atom_id res chain seq x y z
N MET A 1 -3.89 41.36 50.01
CA MET A 1 -4.62 40.13 49.66
C MET A 1 -4.08 39.66 48.32
N SER A 2 -3.12 38.71 48.37
CA SER A 2 -2.48 38.14 47.20
C SER A 2 -3.36 37.03 46.60
N SER A 3 -3.79 37.22 45.36
CA SER A 3 -4.55 36.21 44.60
C SER A 3 -3.68 34.96 44.39
N PRO A 4 -4.19 33.75 44.63
CA PRO A 4 -3.47 32.54 44.31
C PRO A 4 -3.37 32.39 42.78
N SER A 5 -2.15 32.28 42.24
CA SER A 5 -1.90 31.95 40.85
C SER A 5 -2.47 30.57 40.52
N ALA A 6 -3.33 30.50 39.49
CA ALA A 6 -3.89 29.26 38.99
C ALA A 6 -2.76 28.31 38.57
N PRO A 7 -2.79 27.02 38.92
CA PRO A 7 -1.79 26.06 38.48
C PRO A 7 -1.87 25.86 36.96
N THR A 8 -0.73 26.01 36.31
CA THR A 8 -0.61 25.76 34.86
C THR A 8 -0.95 24.29 34.55
N ALA A 9 -1.97 24.07 33.75
CA ALA A 9 -2.54 22.76 33.42
C ALA A 9 -1.71 21.90 32.44
N THR A 10 -0.48 22.30 32.13
CA THR A 10 0.43 21.51 31.29
C THR A 10 1.34 20.66 32.16
N PRO A 11 1.14 19.31 32.22
CA PRO A 11 2.05 18.44 32.93
C PRO A 11 3.45 18.56 32.32
N ARG A 12 4.47 18.68 33.17
CA ARG A 12 5.86 18.66 32.74
C ARG A 12 6.14 17.38 31.99
N ILE A 13 6.92 17.46 30.90
CA ILE A 13 7.24 16.31 30.02
C ILE A 13 7.74 15.09 30.82
N SER A 14 8.46 15.31 31.93
CA SER A 14 8.93 14.28 32.85
C SER A 14 7.81 13.49 33.54
N GLU A 15 6.71 14.13 33.95
CA GLU A 15 5.56 13.47 34.60
C GLU A 15 4.74 12.66 33.58
N ALA A 16 4.59 13.18 32.36
CA ALA A 16 3.92 12.46 31.26
C ALA A 16 4.70 11.21 30.82
N LEU A 17 6.04 11.26 30.83
CA LEU A 17 6.93 10.13 30.56
C LEU A 17 6.85 9.06 31.66
N HIS A 18 6.73 9.45 32.93
CA HIS A 18 6.63 8.49 34.03
C HIS A 18 5.32 7.72 34.03
N GLN A 19 4.20 8.36 33.68
CA GLN A 19 2.90 7.70 33.54
C GLN A 19 2.82 6.79 32.30
N SER A 20 3.64 7.03 31.26
CA SER A 20 3.63 6.24 30.02
C SER A 20 4.84 5.31 29.89
N ARG A 21 5.58 5.04 30.96
CA ARG A 21 6.81 4.21 30.95
C ARG A 21 6.63 2.86 30.25
N TRP A 22 5.48 2.23 30.39
CA TRP A 22 5.17 0.96 29.73
C TRP A 22 4.98 1.11 28.22
N ILE A 23 4.40 2.22 27.77
CA ILE A 23 4.23 2.53 26.34
C ILE A 23 5.59 2.86 25.73
N VAL A 24 6.41 3.65 26.42
CA VAL A 24 7.77 3.98 25.97
C VAL A 24 8.65 2.72 25.97
N GLY A 25 8.57 1.89 27.02
CA GLY A 25 9.29 0.60 27.09
C GLY A 25 8.89 -0.36 25.96
N GLY A 26 7.59 -0.50 25.71
CA GLY A 26 7.07 -1.29 24.59
C GLY A 26 7.54 -0.78 23.22
N PHE A 27 7.57 0.53 23.04
CA PHE A 27 8.08 1.16 21.80
C PHE A 27 9.57 0.91 21.60
N VAL A 28 10.37 1.10 22.65
CA VAL A 28 11.83 0.83 22.62
C VAL A 28 12.10 -0.65 22.32
N LEU A 29 11.35 -1.56 22.96
CA LEU A 29 11.46 -2.99 22.71
C LEU A 29 11.11 -3.34 21.25
N LEU A 30 10.07 -2.73 20.69
CA LEU A 30 9.64 -2.92 19.31
C LEU A 30 10.69 -2.42 18.31
N VAL A 31 11.29 -1.25 18.57
CA VAL A 31 12.37 -0.70 17.75
C VAL A 31 13.61 -1.59 17.81
N ILE A 32 14.03 -2.04 18.99
CA ILE A 32 15.18 -2.93 19.17
C ILE A 32 14.89 -4.28 18.48
N SER A 33 13.73 -4.86 18.67
CA SER A 33 13.32 -6.12 18.01
C SER A 33 13.31 -5.98 16.50
N SER A 34 12.80 -4.87 15.95
CA SER A 34 12.81 -4.57 14.52
C SER A 34 14.24 -4.42 13.98
N LEU A 35 15.12 -3.76 14.72
CA LEU A 35 16.53 -3.60 14.35
C LEU A 35 17.26 -4.95 14.36
N ILE A 36 17.08 -5.75 15.40
CA ILE A 36 17.64 -7.10 15.49
C ILE A 36 17.11 -7.97 14.36
N PHE A 37 15.81 -7.96 14.11
CA PHE A 37 15.21 -8.72 13.01
C PHE A 37 15.72 -8.26 11.64
N GLY A 38 15.88 -6.94 11.43
CA GLY A 38 16.48 -6.38 10.22
C GLY A 38 17.94 -6.79 10.00
N LEU A 39 18.75 -6.84 11.07
CA LEU A 39 20.14 -7.27 11.02
C LEU A 39 20.30 -8.79 10.82
N LEU A 40 19.40 -9.59 11.40
CA LEU A 40 19.39 -11.04 11.21
C LEU A 40 18.77 -11.48 9.89
N SER A 41 17.90 -10.68 9.29
CA SER A 41 17.29 -10.96 7.99
C SER A 41 18.33 -10.78 6.89
N ARG A 42 18.93 -11.88 6.44
CA ARG A 42 19.74 -11.85 5.21
C ARG A 42 18.84 -11.42 4.06
N PRO A 43 19.28 -10.49 3.20
CA PRO A 43 18.53 -10.16 1.99
C PRO A 43 18.39 -11.44 1.16
N THR A 44 17.18 -11.97 1.09
CA THR A 44 16.88 -13.13 0.27
C THR A 44 16.77 -12.65 -1.16
N ASP A 45 17.64 -13.13 -2.02
CA ASP A 45 17.54 -12.88 -3.45
C ASP A 45 16.25 -13.54 -3.98
N THR A 46 15.40 -12.78 -4.65
CA THR A 46 14.13 -13.24 -5.20
C THR A 46 14.15 -13.33 -6.73
N ASN A 47 15.28 -12.98 -7.36
CA ASN A 47 15.40 -13.02 -8.81
C ASN A 47 15.33 -14.46 -9.32
N SER A 48 14.55 -14.68 -10.37
CA SER A 48 14.47 -16.00 -11.01
C SER A 48 15.85 -16.42 -11.52
N LEU A 49 16.17 -17.71 -11.40
CA LEU A 49 17.43 -18.29 -11.84
C LEU A 49 18.69 -17.70 -11.19
N SER A 50 18.55 -16.97 -10.10
CA SER A 50 19.70 -16.50 -9.33
C SER A 50 20.30 -17.63 -8.49
N PRO A 51 21.64 -17.78 -8.48
CA PRO A 51 22.33 -18.77 -7.66
C PRO A 51 22.24 -18.49 -6.15
N ASN A 52 21.74 -17.31 -5.75
CA ASN A 52 21.49 -16.94 -4.35
C ASN A 52 20.01 -17.04 -3.94
N ASN A 53 19.11 -17.37 -4.89
CA ASN A 53 17.70 -17.45 -4.62
C ASN A 53 17.32 -18.88 -4.16
N PRO A 54 16.88 -19.07 -2.88
CA PRO A 54 16.44 -20.38 -2.37
C PRO A 54 15.02 -20.76 -2.79
N GLY A 55 14.26 -19.83 -3.39
CA GLY A 55 12.89 -20.07 -3.83
C GLY A 55 12.80 -21.08 -4.98
N PRO A 56 11.60 -21.57 -5.31
CA PRO A 56 11.39 -22.61 -6.33
C PRO A 56 11.95 -22.26 -7.71
N ARG A 57 11.89 -20.96 -8.09
CA ARG A 57 12.41 -20.44 -9.35
C ARG A 57 13.86 -19.95 -9.28
N GLY A 58 14.53 -20.08 -8.13
CA GLY A 58 15.94 -19.78 -7.98
C GLY A 58 16.82 -20.92 -8.50
N ALA A 59 18.14 -20.71 -8.53
CA ALA A 59 19.14 -21.72 -8.93
C ALA A 59 20.12 -22.06 -7.80
N MET A 60 19.76 -21.77 -6.54
CA MET A 60 20.67 -21.95 -5.40
C MET A 60 21.06 -23.41 -5.21
N ALA A 61 20.14 -24.35 -5.43
CA ALA A 61 20.45 -25.77 -5.27
C ALA A 61 21.55 -26.23 -6.24
N LEU A 62 21.44 -25.82 -7.52
CA LEU A 62 22.47 -26.09 -8.54
C LEU A 62 23.82 -25.47 -8.15
N ALA A 63 23.80 -24.20 -7.73
CA ALA A 63 24.99 -23.48 -7.31
C ALA A 63 25.67 -24.15 -6.10
N GLN A 64 24.90 -24.61 -5.11
CA GLN A 64 25.43 -25.31 -3.93
C GLN A 64 26.07 -26.66 -4.29
N VAL A 65 25.43 -27.44 -5.19
CA VAL A 65 26.03 -28.70 -5.65
C VAL A 65 27.35 -28.45 -6.36
N LEU A 66 27.43 -27.42 -7.22
CA LEU A 66 28.68 -27.03 -7.89
C LEU A 66 29.76 -26.65 -6.87
N GLN A 67 29.40 -25.83 -5.86
CA GLN A 67 30.32 -25.43 -4.80
C GLN A 67 30.81 -26.62 -3.96
N GLN A 68 29.94 -27.58 -3.65
CA GLN A 68 30.32 -28.84 -2.97
C GLN A 68 31.29 -29.69 -3.80
N LYS A 69 31.23 -29.56 -5.12
CA LYS A 69 32.16 -30.22 -6.04
C LYS A 69 33.44 -29.41 -6.32
N GLY A 70 33.63 -28.28 -5.64
CA GLY A 70 34.83 -27.47 -5.72
C GLY A 70 34.80 -26.35 -6.78
N VAL A 71 33.68 -26.15 -7.48
CA VAL A 71 33.50 -25.06 -8.44
C VAL A 71 33.14 -23.77 -7.69
N ASN A 72 33.87 -22.68 -7.92
CA ASN A 72 33.54 -21.41 -7.29
C ASN A 72 32.45 -20.68 -8.10
N VAL A 73 31.23 -20.57 -7.54
CA VAL A 73 30.10 -19.89 -8.18
C VAL A 73 29.95 -18.48 -7.60
N ARG A 74 29.94 -17.47 -8.45
CA ARG A 74 29.75 -16.07 -8.05
C ARG A 74 28.81 -15.30 -8.98
N ASN A 75 28.00 -14.40 -8.41
CA ASN A 75 27.18 -13.49 -9.21
C ASN A 75 28.02 -12.46 -9.91
N ILE A 76 27.67 -12.17 -11.15
CA ILE A 76 28.29 -11.16 -12.01
C ILE A 76 27.25 -10.07 -12.29
N TYR A 77 27.55 -8.86 -11.88
CA TYR A 77 26.62 -7.73 -12.02
C TYR A 77 27.05 -6.73 -13.10
N THR A 78 28.35 -6.70 -13.43
CA THR A 78 28.90 -5.72 -14.37
C THR A 78 29.84 -6.37 -15.38
N THR A 79 30.06 -5.69 -16.51
CA THR A 79 31.06 -6.13 -17.52
C THR A 79 32.48 -6.12 -16.97
N ARG A 80 32.77 -5.32 -15.93
CA ARG A 80 34.08 -5.33 -15.26
C ARG A 80 34.31 -6.66 -14.56
N ASP A 81 33.27 -7.23 -13.96
CA ASP A 81 33.36 -8.53 -13.29
C ASP A 81 33.54 -9.67 -14.30
N VAL A 82 32.91 -9.56 -15.50
CA VAL A 82 33.14 -10.48 -16.62
C VAL A 82 34.61 -10.49 -17.03
N ALA A 83 35.26 -9.33 -17.09
CA ALA A 83 36.66 -9.21 -17.49
C ALA A 83 37.66 -9.91 -16.53
N GLN A 84 37.21 -10.29 -15.34
CA GLN A 84 38.02 -11.05 -14.36
C GLN A 84 37.98 -12.56 -14.59
N LEU A 85 37.12 -13.06 -15.47
CA LEU A 85 37.03 -14.46 -15.82
C LEU A 85 38.10 -14.84 -16.86
N GLY A 86 38.64 -16.05 -16.74
CA GLY A 86 39.65 -16.60 -17.64
C GLY A 86 39.10 -17.63 -18.59
N GLU A 87 40.02 -18.28 -19.35
CA GLU A 87 39.68 -19.29 -20.35
C GLU A 87 39.15 -20.59 -19.77
N ASP A 88 39.58 -20.94 -18.55
CA ASP A 88 39.09 -22.12 -17.80
C ASP A 88 37.78 -21.85 -17.06
N ASP A 89 37.25 -20.64 -17.15
CA ASP A 89 36.03 -20.24 -16.46
C ASP A 89 34.83 -20.32 -17.41
N LEU A 90 33.64 -20.39 -16.80
CA LEU A 90 32.37 -20.42 -17.52
C LEU A 90 31.51 -19.22 -17.07
N LEU A 91 30.98 -18.47 -18.00
CA LEU A 91 29.98 -17.45 -17.77
C LEU A 91 28.60 -17.98 -18.12
N VAL A 92 27.76 -18.16 -17.13
CA VAL A 92 26.35 -18.56 -17.26
C VAL A 92 25.50 -17.29 -17.37
N VAL A 93 24.67 -17.21 -18.37
CA VAL A 93 23.80 -16.08 -18.63
C VAL A 93 22.34 -16.54 -18.59
N THR A 94 21.59 -16.05 -17.62
CA THR A 94 20.16 -16.33 -17.46
C THR A 94 19.33 -15.05 -17.63
N GLY A 95 18.03 -15.16 -17.84
CA GLY A 95 17.18 -13.99 -18.04
C GLY A 95 17.53 -13.18 -19.29
N VAL A 96 17.82 -13.87 -20.40
CA VAL A 96 18.28 -13.24 -21.66
C VAL A 96 17.25 -12.23 -22.21
N ALA A 97 15.97 -12.41 -21.90
CA ALA A 97 14.91 -11.48 -22.29
C ALA A 97 15.08 -10.08 -21.66
N ASP A 98 15.67 -10.01 -20.48
CA ASP A 98 15.89 -8.76 -19.74
C ASP A 98 17.16 -8.02 -20.20
N LEU A 99 18.04 -8.69 -20.97
CA LEU A 99 19.25 -8.11 -21.50
C LEU A 99 18.96 -7.30 -22.77
N THR A 100 19.64 -6.18 -22.96
CA THR A 100 19.60 -5.41 -24.21
C THR A 100 20.56 -6.01 -25.24
N ASP A 101 20.39 -5.64 -26.52
CA ASP A 101 21.30 -6.10 -27.60
C ASP A 101 22.74 -5.64 -27.36
N LYS A 102 22.91 -4.49 -26.72
CA LYS A 102 24.24 -4.00 -26.28
C LYS A 102 24.86 -4.91 -25.21
N HIS A 103 24.08 -5.42 -24.26
CA HIS A 103 24.53 -6.38 -23.24
C HIS A 103 25.01 -7.66 -23.93
N ILE A 104 24.19 -8.24 -24.80
CA ILE A 104 24.50 -9.51 -25.48
C ILE A 104 25.73 -9.35 -26.37
N SER A 105 25.81 -8.27 -27.17
CA SER A 105 26.96 -8.01 -28.03
C SER A 105 28.25 -7.80 -27.21
N SER A 106 28.20 -7.17 -26.07
CA SER A 106 29.34 -7.02 -25.15
C SER A 106 29.80 -8.36 -24.61
N LEU A 107 28.86 -9.21 -24.14
CA LEU A 107 29.15 -10.56 -23.63
C LEU A 107 29.74 -11.45 -24.73
N MET A 108 29.18 -11.41 -25.94
CA MET A 108 29.67 -12.18 -27.08
C MET A 108 31.08 -11.75 -27.54
N LYS A 109 31.44 -10.50 -27.32
CA LYS A 109 32.80 -9.99 -27.61
C LYS A 109 33.80 -10.26 -26.49
N SER A 110 33.36 -10.77 -25.35
CA SER A 110 34.26 -11.09 -24.23
C SER A 110 35.27 -12.14 -24.67
N PRO A 111 36.60 -11.81 -24.65
CA PRO A 111 37.57 -12.61 -25.42
C PRO A 111 38.16 -13.79 -24.66
N ARG A 112 37.77 -14.00 -23.40
CA ARG A 112 38.55 -14.88 -22.48
C ARG A 112 37.75 -15.90 -21.70
N THR A 113 36.45 -16.10 -21.97
CA THR A 113 35.66 -17.06 -21.20
C THR A 113 34.65 -17.80 -22.07
N ASN A 114 34.35 -19.02 -21.68
CA ASN A 114 33.26 -19.81 -22.24
C ASN A 114 31.92 -19.25 -21.81
N LEU A 115 30.93 -19.29 -22.71
CA LEU A 115 29.59 -18.75 -22.47
C LEU A 115 28.55 -19.88 -22.50
N LEU A 116 27.64 -19.86 -21.53
CA LEU A 116 26.45 -20.71 -21.52
C LEU A 116 25.20 -19.87 -21.30
N PHE A 117 24.39 -19.76 -22.33
CA PHE A 117 23.10 -19.08 -22.26
C PHE A 117 22.01 -20.09 -21.90
N LEU A 118 21.27 -19.77 -20.82
CA LEU A 118 20.11 -20.56 -20.38
C LEU A 118 18.85 -19.74 -20.58
N GLY A 119 17.89 -20.24 -21.32
CA GLY A 119 16.61 -19.56 -21.40
C GLY A 119 15.71 -19.93 -22.53
N THR A 120 14.45 -19.58 -22.37
CA THR A 120 13.47 -19.52 -23.42
C THR A 120 13.75 -18.30 -24.27
N PHE A 121 14.30 -18.53 -25.42
CA PHE A 121 14.62 -17.48 -26.41
C PHE A 121 13.43 -17.18 -27.34
N ALA A 122 12.25 -17.60 -27.01
CA ALA A 122 11.08 -17.72 -27.89
C ALA A 122 10.63 -16.42 -28.60
N GLN A 123 11.30 -15.30 -28.33
CA GLN A 123 10.92 -14.02 -28.95
C GLN A 123 12.10 -13.17 -29.43
N THR A 124 13.31 -13.71 -29.51
CA THR A 124 14.46 -12.86 -29.87
C THR A 124 15.37 -13.52 -30.86
N ASN A 125 15.60 -12.89 -32.02
CA ASN A 125 16.71 -13.17 -32.96
C ASN A 125 18.08 -12.81 -32.33
N ARG A 126 18.14 -12.69 -30.98
CA ARG A 126 19.33 -12.22 -30.26
C ARG A 126 20.45 -13.26 -30.19
N LEU A 127 20.18 -14.49 -30.59
CA LEU A 127 21.20 -15.53 -30.68
C LEU A 127 21.91 -15.54 -32.02
N GLU A 128 21.48 -14.72 -32.96
CA GLU A 128 22.18 -14.58 -34.25
C GLU A 128 23.65 -14.11 -34.03
N PRO A 129 24.59 -14.62 -34.78
CA PRO A 129 24.45 -15.48 -35.95
C PRO A 129 24.49 -17.00 -35.66
N TYR A 130 24.28 -17.43 -34.41
CA TYR A 130 24.48 -18.83 -34.02
C TYR A 130 23.23 -19.72 -34.17
N ALA A 131 22.12 -19.27 -33.64
CA ALA A 131 20.90 -20.06 -33.58
C ALA A 131 19.63 -19.17 -33.53
N VAL A 132 18.49 -19.78 -33.83
CA VAL A 132 17.15 -19.20 -33.62
C VAL A 132 16.37 -20.11 -32.67
N ALA A 133 15.68 -19.49 -31.72
CA ALA A 133 14.79 -20.22 -30.84
C ALA A 133 13.48 -20.60 -31.54
N VAL A 134 13.04 -21.81 -31.30
CA VAL A 134 11.78 -22.36 -31.81
C VAL A 134 10.95 -22.88 -30.65
N GLY A 135 9.68 -22.52 -30.61
CA GLY A 135 8.80 -22.77 -29.46
C GLY A 135 8.33 -24.22 -29.25
N GLU A 136 8.97 -25.19 -29.86
CA GLU A 136 8.58 -26.60 -29.69
C GLU A 136 9.15 -27.20 -28.41
N SER A 137 8.30 -27.91 -27.65
CA SER A 137 8.71 -28.64 -26.46
C SER A 137 9.41 -29.93 -26.85
N THR A 138 10.41 -30.31 -26.05
CA THR A 138 11.12 -31.57 -26.21
C THR A 138 10.24 -32.73 -25.76
N PRO A 139 10.04 -33.78 -26.56
CA PRO A 139 9.41 -35.02 -26.11
C PRO A 139 10.17 -35.62 -24.91
N ASP A 140 9.50 -36.41 -24.09
CA ASP A 140 10.15 -37.09 -23.00
C ASP A 140 11.12 -38.19 -23.50
N GLY A 141 12.24 -38.30 -22.81
CA GLY A 141 13.21 -39.38 -23.08
C GLY A 141 14.04 -39.17 -24.35
N VAL A 142 14.27 -37.95 -24.80
CA VAL A 142 15.11 -37.68 -25.98
C VAL A 142 16.57 -38.01 -25.68
N ALA A 143 17.11 -38.97 -26.42
CA ALA A 143 18.52 -39.36 -26.32
C ALA A 143 19.46 -38.24 -26.80
N PRO A 144 20.66 -38.11 -26.18
CA PRO A 144 21.59 -37.00 -26.54
C PRO A 144 22.03 -36.99 -27.98
N ARG A 145 22.24 -38.15 -28.61
CA ARG A 145 22.68 -38.36 -29.99
C ARG A 145 23.81 -37.40 -30.46
N CYS A 146 24.73 -37.07 -29.57
CA CYS A 146 25.89 -36.22 -29.79
C CYS A 146 27.13 -36.79 -29.10
N LYS A 147 28.31 -36.25 -29.42
CA LYS A 147 29.59 -36.74 -28.84
C LYS A 147 30.01 -35.98 -27.57
N LEU A 148 29.14 -35.12 -27.04
CA LEU A 148 29.44 -34.34 -25.83
C LEU A 148 29.40 -35.20 -24.57
N PRO A 149 30.50 -35.37 -23.80
CA PRO A 149 30.54 -36.23 -22.64
C PRO A 149 29.46 -35.86 -21.63
N ALA A 150 29.28 -34.58 -21.33
CA ALA A 150 28.27 -34.08 -20.40
C ALA A 150 26.85 -34.53 -20.75
N ALA A 151 26.50 -34.63 -22.03
CA ALA A 151 25.20 -35.08 -22.50
C ALA A 151 25.06 -36.61 -22.39
N PHE A 152 26.14 -37.32 -22.69
CA PHE A 152 26.16 -38.80 -22.60
C PHE A 152 26.00 -39.26 -21.16
N GLU A 153 26.72 -38.66 -20.22
CA GLU A 153 26.66 -38.95 -18.78
C GLU A 153 25.31 -38.60 -18.16
N ALA A 154 24.65 -37.54 -18.64
CA ALA A 154 23.33 -37.13 -18.17
C ALA A 154 22.20 -38.03 -18.66
N GLY A 155 22.43 -38.76 -19.78
CA GLY A 155 21.43 -39.62 -20.38
C GLY A 155 20.29 -38.88 -21.12
N PRO A 156 19.12 -39.53 -21.29
CA PRO A 156 17.99 -38.91 -21.99
C PRO A 156 17.44 -37.67 -21.30
N LEU A 157 17.05 -36.68 -22.09
CA LEU A 157 16.46 -35.44 -21.60
C LEU A 157 14.93 -35.56 -21.43
N HIS A 158 14.39 -35.11 -20.31
CA HIS A 158 12.96 -35.17 -20.01
C HIS A 158 12.42 -33.77 -19.76
N GLY A 159 11.22 -33.46 -20.30
CA GLY A 159 10.43 -32.29 -19.93
C GLY A 159 11.03 -30.92 -20.31
N SER A 160 11.94 -30.84 -21.29
CA SER A 160 12.53 -29.57 -21.73
C SER A 160 11.55 -28.73 -22.56
N ARG A 161 11.54 -27.43 -22.31
CA ARG A 161 10.69 -26.47 -23.03
C ARG A 161 11.50 -25.69 -24.03
N GLY A 162 11.01 -25.64 -25.27
CA GLY A 162 11.65 -24.94 -26.38
C GLY A 162 12.73 -25.77 -27.06
N SER A 163 13.15 -25.29 -28.20
CA SER A 163 14.21 -25.87 -29.04
C SER A 163 14.95 -24.77 -29.79
N LEU A 164 16.10 -25.11 -30.35
CA LEU A 164 17.00 -24.23 -31.03
C LEU A 164 17.27 -24.78 -32.43
N LYS A 165 17.14 -23.93 -33.47
CA LYS A 165 17.57 -24.26 -34.82
C LYS A 165 18.92 -23.60 -35.09
N PRO A 166 19.98 -24.33 -35.45
CA PRO A 166 21.28 -23.74 -35.74
C PRO A 166 21.25 -22.96 -37.10
N LEU A 167 21.88 -21.78 -37.09
CA LEU A 167 22.10 -20.97 -38.29
C LEU A 167 23.49 -21.17 -38.90
N ARG A 168 24.38 -21.86 -38.20
CA ARG A 168 25.73 -22.22 -38.60
C ARG A 168 26.01 -23.63 -38.12
N THR A 169 27.06 -24.26 -38.64
CA THR A 169 27.47 -25.60 -38.23
C THR A 169 27.88 -25.58 -36.75
N PRO A 170 27.17 -26.29 -35.84
CA PRO A 170 27.53 -26.40 -34.43
C PRO A 170 28.70 -27.37 -34.24
N GLU A 171 29.49 -27.15 -33.19
CA GLU A 171 30.48 -28.11 -32.67
C GLU A 171 29.78 -29.32 -32.06
N ALA A 172 28.70 -29.07 -31.31
CA ALA A 172 27.83 -30.11 -30.81
C ALA A 172 26.36 -29.67 -30.88
N ALA A 173 25.51 -30.61 -31.32
CA ALA A 173 24.04 -30.46 -31.29
C ALA A 173 23.47 -31.69 -30.61
N CYS A 174 22.92 -31.47 -29.42
CA CYS A 174 22.44 -32.56 -28.57
C CYS A 174 20.95 -32.47 -28.37
N TYR A 175 20.34 -33.63 -28.13
CA TYR A 175 18.91 -33.77 -27.85
C TYR A 175 18.05 -33.23 -29.00
N GLN A 176 18.08 -33.93 -30.11
CA GLN A 176 17.31 -33.60 -31.30
C GLN A 176 15.82 -33.81 -31.07
N VAL A 177 15.06 -32.73 -31.05
CA VAL A 177 13.60 -32.69 -30.78
C VAL A 177 12.80 -32.94 -32.07
N ALA A 178 13.27 -32.36 -33.17
CA ALA A 178 12.69 -32.49 -34.48
C ALA A 178 13.82 -32.31 -35.53
N PRO A 179 13.55 -32.51 -36.83
CA PRO A 179 14.55 -32.24 -37.87
C PRO A 179 15.16 -30.84 -37.72
N GLU A 180 16.48 -30.76 -37.64
CA GLU A 180 17.26 -29.52 -37.45
C GLU A 180 16.93 -28.73 -36.18
N LYS A 181 16.26 -29.30 -35.16
CA LYS A 181 15.90 -28.64 -33.89
C LYS A 181 16.44 -29.42 -32.72
N TYR A 182 17.12 -28.75 -31.83
CA TYR A 182 17.85 -29.32 -30.69
C TYR A 182 17.56 -28.59 -29.41
N ALA A 183 17.60 -29.28 -28.26
CA ALA A 183 17.48 -28.62 -26.97
C ALA A 183 18.80 -27.93 -26.55
N TYR A 184 19.93 -28.40 -27.03
CA TYR A 184 21.24 -27.83 -26.74
C TYR A 184 22.11 -27.70 -28.03
N LEU A 185 22.75 -26.54 -28.15
CA LEU A 185 23.71 -26.25 -29.21
C LEU A 185 25.00 -25.66 -28.64
N GLN A 186 26.15 -26.06 -29.15
CA GLN A 186 27.46 -25.52 -28.83
C GLN A 186 28.20 -25.12 -30.12
N PHE A 187 28.84 -23.98 -30.07
CA PHE A 187 29.62 -23.44 -31.18
C PHE A 187 31.02 -23.02 -30.75
N GLN A 188 31.97 -23.20 -31.59
CA GLN A 188 33.32 -22.71 -31.38
C GLN A 188 33.39 -21.21 -31.67
N ARG A 189 34.13 -20.50 -30.84
CA ARG A 189 34.47 -19.06 -30.99
C ARG A 189 35.96 -18.91 -31.31
N PRO A 190 36.39 -17.73 -31.78
CA PRO A 190 37.81 -17.42 -31.93
C PRO A 190 38.58 -17.67 -30.64
N GLY A 191 39.80 -18.22 -30.75
CA GLY A 191 40.63 -18.54 -29.59
C GLY A 191 40.32 -19.87 -28.89
N GLY A 192 39.54 -20.76 -29.54
CA GLY A 192 39.21 -22.08 -28.95
C GLY A 192 38.10 -22.06 -27.90
N LEU A 193 37.55 -20.88 -27.64
CA LEU A 193 36.43 -20.69 -26.65
C LEU A 193 35.11 -21.22 -27.22
N ARG A 194 34.15 -21.43 -26.36
CA ARG A 194 32.84 -21.96 -26.72
C ARG A 194 31.72 -21.03 -26.33
N VAL A 195 30.66 -21.01 -27.12
CA VAL A 195 29.38 -20.46 -26.76
C VAL A 195 28.32 -21.54 -26.89
N SER A 196 27.58 -21.72 -25.86
CA SER A 196 26.57 -22.78 -25.71
C SER A 196 25.20 -22.19 -25.38
N PHE A 197 24.18 -22.85 -25.89
CA PHE A 197 22.79 -22.45 -25.70
C PHE A 197 21.97 -23.66 -25.27
N LEU A 198 21.31 -23.55 -24.11
CA LEU A 198 20.30 -24.51 -23.66
C LEU A 198 18.92 -23.84 -23.76
N ALA A 199 18.00 -24.48 -24.46
CA ALA A 199 16.68 -23.90 -24.75
C ALA A 199 15.83 -23.66 -23.51
N ASP A 200 15.94 -24.50 -22.49
CA ASP A 200 15.14 -24.42 -21.28
C ASP A 200 15.94 -23.96 -20.06
N ALA A 201 15.68 -22.76 -19.60
CA ALA A 201 16.29 -22.25 -18.37
C ALA A 201 15.75 -22.91 -17.10
N ALA A 202 14.54 -23.52 -17.14
CA ALA A 202 13.96 -24.19 -16.00
C ALA A 202 14.82 -25.38 -15.52
N ALA A 203 15.68 -25.91 -16.39
CA ALA A 203 16.68 -26.91 -15.99
C ALA A 203 17.57 -26.49 -14.80
N ALA A 204 17.74 -25.19 -14.57
CA ALA A 204 18.51 -24.64 -13.45
C ALA A 204 17.64 -24.29 -12.23
N GLU A 205 16.31 -24.35 -12.31
CA GLU A 205 15.41 -24.01 -11.21
C GLU A 205 15.46 -25.04 -10.06
N ASN A 206 15.43 -24.57 -8.84
CA ASN A 206 15.46 -25.42 -7.64
C ASN A 206 14.35 -26.48 -7.64
N ARG A 207 13.16 -26.17 -8.19
CA ARG A 207 12.04 -27.11 -8.25
C ARG A 207 12.24 -28.24 -9.26
N GLU A 208 13.09 -28.06 -10.27
CA GLU A 208 13.30 -29.02 -11.35
C GLU A 208 14.56 -29.88 -11.12
N ILE A 209 15.45 -29.48 -10.21
CA ILE A 209 16.78 -30.09 -10.03
C ILE A 209 16.73 -31.56 -9.63
N THR A 210 15.67 -31.97 -8.96
CA THR A 210 15.48 -33.38 -8.51
C THR A 210 14.60 -34.19 -9.43
N GLN A 211 13.94 -33.57 -10.39
CA GLN A 211 12.90 -34.23 -11.18
C GLN A 211 13.37 -34.61 -12.59
N ASN A 212 14.39 -33.95 -13.11
CA ASN A 212 14.77 -34.05 -14.52
C ASN A 212 16.26 -34.28 -14.71
N SER A 213 16.65 -35.09 -15.70
CA SER A 213 18.04 -35.29 -16.15
C SER A 213 18.71 -34.01 -16.64
N GLN A 214 17.94 -32.95 -16.86
CA GLN A 214 18.45 -31.63 -17.27
C GLN A 214 19.43 -31.05 -16.23
N ALA A 215 19.16 -31.23 -14.96
CA ALA A 215 20.05 -30.79 -13.90
C ALA A 215 21.40 -31.53 -13.92
N ALA A 216 21.38 -32.84 -14.18
CA ALA A 216 22.60 -33.62 -14.36
C ALA A 216 23.41 -33.13 -15.58
N PHE A 217 22.73 -32.83 -16.68
CA PHE A 217 23.35 -32.27 -17.87
C PHE A 217 24.01 -30.91 -17.59
N LEU A 218 23.31 -30.00 -16.91
CA LEU A 218 23.86 -28.69 -16.52
C LEU A 218 25.04 -28.82 -15.57
N LEU A 219 24.96 -29.71 -14.59
CA LEU A 219 26.09 -29.98 -13.68
C LEU A 219 27.31 -30.45 -14.45
N ASN A 220 27.15 -31.45 -15.34
CA ASN A 220 28.24 -31.98 -16.14
C ASN A 220 28.83 -30.96 -17.13
N LEU A 221 28.03 -29.99 -17.62
CA LEU A 221 28.53 -28.85 -18.41
C LEU A 221 29.36 -27.87 -17.61
N MET A 222 29.02 -27.66 -16.32
CA MET A 222 29.63 -26.62 -15.50
C MET A 222 30.81 -27.13 -14.67
N LEU A 223 30.83 -28.44 -14.32
CA LEU A 223 31.87 -29.05 -13.48
C LEU A 223 33.30 -28.91 -14.00
N PRO A 224 33.58 -28.88 -15.32
CA PRO A 224 34.93 -28.67 -15.82
C PRO A 224 35.50 -27.26 -15.55
N ALA A 225 34.65 -26.27 -15.25
CA ALA A 225 35.07 -24.91 -14.99
C ALA A 225 35.61 -24.74 -13.57
N LYS A 226 36.69 -23.95 -13.39
CA LYS A 226 37.21 -23.59 -12.07
C LYS A 226 36.28 -22.58 -11.38
N ASN A 227 35.86 -21.56 -12.11
CA ASN A 227 34.92 -20.56 -11.66
C ASN A 227 33.73 -20.48 -12.59
N VAL A 228 32.55 -20.34 -12.02
CA VAL A 228 31.30 -20.07 -12.74
C VAL A 228 30.83 -18.67 -12.37
N GLY A 229 30.97 -17.73 -13.32
CA GLY A 229 30.34 -16.43 -13.22
C GLY A 229 28.87 -16.56 -13.61
N TRP A 230 27.94 -16.01 -12.83
CA TRP A 230 26.52 -16.13 -13.07
C TRP A 230 25.87 -14.77 -13.28
N ILE A 231 25.33 -14.51 -14.44
CA ILE A 231 24.55 -13.33 -14.78
C ILE A 231 23.07 -13.66 -14.70
N VAL A 232 22.34 -12.81 -13.96
CA VAL A 232 20.88 -12.73 -14.01
C VAL A 232 20.53 -11.46 -14.80
N GLY A 233 19.85 -11.60 -15.94
CA GLY A 233 19.64 -10.49 -16.88
C GLY A 233 19.04 -9.24 -16.26
N SER A 234 18.08 -9.40 -15.32
CA SER A 234 17.42 -8.29 -14.63
C SER A 234 18.35 -7.48 -13.71
N THR A 235 19.52 -8.03 -13.33
CA THR A 235 20.46 -7.39 -12.39
C THR A 235 21.78 -6.98 -13.06
N PHE A 236 22.00 -7.35 -14.33
CA PHE A 236 23.24 -7.08 -15.04
C PHE A 236 23.29 -5.68 -15.63
N GLN A 237 24.38 -4.94 -15.38
CA GLN A 237 24.56 -3.56 -15.81
C GLN A 237 25.78 -3.38 -16.70
N LEU A 238 25.62 -2.62 -17.79
CA LEU A 238 26.76 -2.06 -18.53
C LEU A 238 27.36 -0.89 -17.73
N PRO A 239 28.68 -0.65 -17.82
CA PRO A 239 29.23 0.59 -17.31
C PRO A 239 28.63 1.75 -18.13
N SER A 240 27.64 2.38 -17.59
CA SER A 240 27.07 3.60 -18.16
C SER A 240 27.96 4.78 -17.74
N GLY A 241 28.61 5.41 -18.73
CA GLY A 241 28.90 6.82 -18.57
C GLY A 241 27.55 7.55 -18.58
N HIS A 242 27.04 7.98 -17.46
CA HIS A 242 25.81 8.77 -17.29
C HIS A 242 24.48 8.05 -17.55
N ASP A 243 24.16 7.01 -16.82
CA ASP A 243 22.74 6.70 -16.60
C ASP A 243 22.57 5.99 -15.28
N ALA A 244 22.52 6.76 -14.24
CA ALA A 244 21.92 6.39 -12.96
C ALA A 244 20.41 6.39 -13.13
N GLY A 245 19.90 5.39 -13.86
CA GLY A 245 18.49 5.13 -14.02
C GLY A 245 17.97 4.01 -13.12
N SER A 246 18.82 3.46 -12.24
CA SER A 246 18.34 2.69 -11.11
C SER A 246 17.86 3.70 -10.08
N GLY A 247 16.55 3.85 -9.93
CA GLY A 247 15.98 4.69 -8.90
C GLY A 247 16.62 4.34 -7.55
N THR A 248 16.79 5.33 -6.70
CA THR A 248 17.29 5.19 -5.32
C THR A 248 16.58 4.07 -4.53
N ALA A 249 15.48 3.54 -5.04
CA ALA A 249 14.76 2.39 -4.50
C ALA A 249 15.54 1.06 -4.59
N ASP A 250 16.40 0.86 -5.59
CA ASP A 250 17.19 -0.38 -5.73
C ASP A 250 18.41 -0.43 -4.82
N VAL A 251 18.83 0.72 -4.29
CA VAL A 251 19.96 0.82 -3.34
C VAL A 251 19.52 0.49 -1.91
N ILE A 252 18.23 0.56 -1.63
CA ILE A 252 17.70 0.32 -0.29
C ILE A 252 17.43 -1.18 -0.10
N PRO A 253 18.15 -1.86 0.79
CA PRO A 253 17.87 -3.26 1.10
C PRO A 253 16.41 -3.45 1.50
N PRO A 254 15.71 -4.51 1.05
CA PRO A 254 14.30 -4.76 1.40
C PRO A 254 14.07 -4.89 2.91
N ALA A 255 15.11 -5.25 3.68
CA ALA A 255 15.08 -5.21 5.13
C ALA A 255 14.92 -3.78 5.68
N MET A 256 15.53 -2.80 5.04
CA MET A 256 15.48 -1.39 5.44
C MET A 256 14.10 -0.78 5.16
N THR A 257 13.47 -1.15 4.04
CA THR A 257 12.09 -0.75 3.73
C THR A 257 11.09 -1.31 4.76
N ARG A 258 11.25 -2.59 5.16
CA ARG A 258 10.42 -3.20 6.20
C ARG A 258 10.63 -2.54 7.56
N ALA A 259 11.88 -2.23 7.92
CA ALA A 259 12.19 -1.52 9.15
C ALA A 259 11.57 -0.11 9.16
N LEU A 260 11.60 0.59 8.03
CA LEU A 260 10.99 1.91 7.87
C LEU A 260 9.45 1.86 8.03
N ILE A 261 8.80 0.87 7.43
CA ILE A 261 7.36 0.66 7.58
C ILE A 261 7.00 0.40 9.05
N LEU A 262 7.73 -0.49 9.72
CA LEU A 262 7.52 -0.78 11.14
C LEU A 262 7.75 0.46 12.02
N PHE A 263 8.75 1.28 11.69
CA PHE A 263 8.99 2.56 12.37
C PHE A 263 7.82 3.52 12.21
N PHE A 264 7.26 3.68 11.01
CA PHE A 264 6.09 4.53 10.80
C PHE A 264 4.83 3.98 11.47
N VAL A 265 4.62 2.67 11.47
CA VAL A 265 3.52 2.03 12.21
C VAL A 265 3.66 2.28 13.70
N ALA A 266 4.88 2.15 14.26
CA ALA A 266 5.15 2.43 15.66
C ALA A 266 4.93 3.91 16.00
N LEU A 267 5.35 4.84 15.12
CA LEU A 267 5.06 6.28 15.25
C LEU A 267 3.54 6.57 15.24
N LEU A 268 2.81 5.92 14.35
CA LEU A 268 1.35 6.06 14.27
C LEU A 268 0.67 5.57 15.56
N VAL A 269 1.08 4.41 16.07
CA VAL A 269 0.56 3.88 17.35
C VAL A 269 0.90 4.82 18.50
N LEU A 270 2.12 5.37 18.54
CA LEU A 270 2.51 6.36 19.55
C LEU A 270 1.70 7.65 19.43
N ALA A 271 1.47 8.14 18.22
CA ALA A 271 0.65 9.32 17.96
C ALA A 271 -0.80 9.10 18.38
N LEU A 272 -1.38 7.93 18.08
CA LEU A 272 -2.73 7.57 18.54
C LEU A 272 -2.81 7.42 20.07
N ALA A 273 -1.81 6.80 20.69
CA ALA A 273 -1.74 6.65 22.13
C ALA A 273 -1.58 8.00 22.87
N LYS A 274 -0.79 8.92 22.31
CA LYS A 274 -0.58 10.27 22.87
C LYS A 274 -1.66 11.25 22.42
N GLY A 275 -2.22 11.12 21.22
CA GLY A 275 -3.29 11.95 20.70
C GLY A 275 -4.62 11.72 21.38
N ARG A 276 -4.81 10.55 21.99
CA ARG A 276 -5.97 10.28 22.82
C ARG A 276 -5.82 11.06 24.12
N ARG A 277 -6.46 12.21 24.19
CA ARG A 277 -6.59 13.00 25.41
C ARG A 277 -7.31 12.16 26.48
N LEU A 278 -6.55 11.46 27.30
CA LEU A 278 -7.04 10.79 28.51
C LEU A 278 -7.16 11.82 29.64
N GLY A 279 -7.63 13.03 29.32
CA GLY A 279 -8.03 13.99 30.31
C GLY A 279 -9.39 13.59 30.84
N ARG A 280 -9.52 13.42 32.16
CA ARG A 280 -10.81 13.47 32.84
C ARG A 280 -11.56 14.68 32.30
N ILE A 281 -12.78 14.48 31.82
CA ILE A 281 -13.71 15.58 31.58
C ILE A 281 -13.89 16.23 32.95
N ILE A 282 -13.17 17.31 33.19
CA ILE A 282 -13.41 18.15 34.36
C ILE A 282 -14.73 18.80 34.03
N THR A 283 -15.80 18.33 34.66
CA THR A 283 -17.03 19.08 34.76
C THR A 283 -16.66 20.33 35.56
N GLU A 284 -16.46 21.46 34.87
CA GLU A 284 -16.39 22.74 35.53
C GLU A 284 -17.70 22.89 36.30
N VAL A 285 -17.61 22.88 37.64
CA VAL A 285 -18.70 23.30 38.48
C VAL A 285 -18.86 24.76 38.17
N MET A 286 -19.87 25.11 37.37
CA MET A 286 -20.19 26.51 37.11
C MET A 286 -20.50 27.17 38.46
N PRO A 287 -19.74 28.16 38.92
CA PRO A 287 -19.89 28.76 40.24
C PRO A 287 -21.15 29.62 40.38
N VAL A 288 -21.91 29.76 39.29
CA VAL A 288 -23.15 30.57 39.28
C VAL A 288 -24.26 29.77 38.65
N VAL A 289 -25.26 29.40 39.44
CA VAL A 289 -26.54 28.92 38.92
C VAL A 289 -27.26 30.14 38.34
N VAL A 290 -27.11 30.38 37.05
CA VAL A 290 -27.88 31.42 36.37
C VAL A 290 -29.34 30.97 36.36
N HIS A 291 -30.19 31.60 37.11
CA HIS A 291 -31.62 31.32 37.09
C HIS A 291 -32.14 31.56 35.69
N GLY A 292 -32.90 30.58 35.12
CA GLY A 292 -33.42 30.70 33.75
C GLY A 292 -34.25 31.98 33.50
N ALA A 293 -34.74 32.60 34.55
CA ALA A 293 -35.41 33.89 34.50
C ALA A 293 -34.48 35.06 34.12
N GLU A 294 -33.18 34.98 34.40
CA GLU A 294 -32.24 36.10 34.16
C GLU A 294 -32.02 36.36 32.66
N THR A 295 -31.97 35.32 31.83
CA THR A 295 -31.92 35.46 30.37
C THR A 295 -33.20 36.07 29.79
N VAL A 296 -34.36 35.79 30.41
CA VAL A 296 -35.64 36.36 30.00
C VAL A 296 -35.66 37.85 30.38
N TYR A 297 -35.23 38.20 31.59
CA TYR A 297 -35.14 39.62 32.01
C TYR A 297 -34.14 40.40 31.17
N GLY A 298 -32.98 39.84 30.83
CA GLY A 298 -32.00 40.45 29.96
C GLY A 298 -32.59 40.76 28.60
N ARG A 299 -33.30 39.80 28.01
CA ARG A 299 -33.94 39.95 26.69
C ARG A 299 -35.08 40.97 26.72
N ALA A 300 -35.90 40.94 27.72
CA ALA A 300 -36.98 41.91 27.89
C ALA A 300 -36.44 43.35 28.09
N ARG A 301 -35.32 43.51 28.79
CA ARG A 301 -34.64 44.82 28.93
C ARG A 301 -34.10 45.33 27.61
N MET A 302 -33.51 44.47 26.77
CA MET A 302 -33.02 44.84 25.43
C MET A 302 -34.18 45.31 24.54
N TYR A 303 -35.30 44.57 24.50
CA TYR A 303 -36.48 45.02 23.70
C TYR A 303 -37.00 46.36 24.16
N ARG A 304 -37.01 46.63 25.48
CA ARG A 304 -37.45 47.93 26.01
C ARG A 304 -36.50 49.07 25.67
N ILE A 305 -35.17 48.89 25.77
CA ILE A 305 -34.17 49.91 25.52
C ILE A 305 -34.17 50.26 24.04
N HIS A 306 -34.34 49.32 23.15
CA HIS A 306 -34.32 49.52 21.71
C HIS A 306 -35.70 49.84 21.12
N GLY A 307 -36.76 49.96 21.91
CA GLY A 307 -38.12 50.26 21.42
C GLY A 307 -38.69 49.17 20.51
N ALA A 308 -38.15 47.95 20.55
CA ALA A 308 -38.50 46.88 19.64
C ALA A 308 -39.81 46.14 20.03
N PHE A 309 -40.85 46.94 20.32
CA PHE A 309 -42.15 46.46 20.80
C PHE A 309 -42.91 45.62 19.77
N GLU A 310 -42.80 45.96 18.49
CA GLU A 310 -43.35 45.20 17.39
C GLU A 310 -42.77 43.78 17.31
N THR A 311 -41.44 43.66 17.43
CA THR A 311 -40.79 42.35 17.38
C THR A 311 -41.20 41.47 18.56
N ALA A 312 -41.30 42.06 19.76
CA ALA A 312 -41.79 41.36 20.95
C ALA A 312 -43.25 40.92 20.77
N ALA A 313 -44.13 41.76 20.27
CA ALA A 313 -45.50 41.43 19.96
C ALA A 313 -45.65 40.29 18.95
N ARG A 314 -44.86 40.31 17.86
CA ARG A 314 -44.87 39.31 16.81
C ARG A 314 -44.49 37.94 17.40
N HIS A 315 -43.46 37.85 18.22
CA HIS A 315 -43.08 36.61 18.93
C HIS A 315 -44.15 36.13 19.90
N ALA A 316 -44.75 37.02 20.69
CA ALA A 316 -45.82 36.68 21.62
C ALA A 316 -47.07 36.15 20.91
N ARG A 317 -47.51 36.83 19.85
CA ARG A 317 -48.63 36.40 19.01
C ARG A 317 -48.38 35.03 18.38
N GLY A 318 -47.21 34.81 17.76
CA GLY A 318 -46.85 33.52 17.17
C GLY A 318 -46.75 32.38 18.21
N PHE A 319 -46.27 32.67 19.40
CA PHE A 319 -46.26 31.68 20.49
C PHE A 319 -47.70 31.38 20.95
N THR A 320 -48.54 32.39 21.14
CA THR A 320 -49.93 32.21 21.57
C THR A 320 -50.75 31.44 20.51
N ALA A 321 -50.60 31.81 19.24
CA ALA A 321 -51.32 31.11 18.14
C ALA A 321 -50.92 29.60 18.07
N ARG A 322 -49.63 29.29 18.17
CA ARG A 322 -49.20 27.89 18.24
C ARG A 322 -49.77 27.15 19.43
N ARG A 323 -49.71 27.72 20.64
CA ARG A 323 -50.23 27.13 21.84
C ARG A 323 -51.74 26.92 21.82
N LEU A 324 -52.48 27.82 21.20
CA LEU A 324 -53.93 27.65 20.97
C LEU A 324 -54.20 26.55 19.96
N GLY A 325 -53.45 26.47 18.84
CA GLY A 325 -53.58 25.45 17.85
C GLY A 325 -53.28 24.04 18.38
N GLU A 326 -52.21 23.91 19.21
CA GLU A 326 -51.86 22.65 19.85
C GLU A 326 -52.94 22.19 20.84
N ARG A 327 -53.48 23.10 21.62
CA ARG A 327 -54.56 22.80 22.61
C ARG A 327 -55.87 22.41 21.94
N LEU A 328 -56.18 23.04 20.82
CA LEU A 328 -57.40 22.76 20.04
C LEU A 328 -57.25 21.62 19.06
N HIS A 329 -56.11 20.91 19.13
CA HIS A 329 -55.77 19.79 18.22
C HIS A 329 -55.94 20.14 16.73
N LEU A 330 -55.61 21.37 16.35
CA LEU A 330 -55.74 21.85 14.98
C LEU A 330 -54.55 21.42 14.14
N ALA A 331 -54.78 21.21 12.84
CA ALA A 331 -53.71 20.81 11.91
C ALA A 331 -52.62 21.89 11.83
N ARG A 332 -51.35 21.49 11.68
CA ARG A 332 -50.25 22.42 11.46
C ARG A 332 -50.44 23.17 10.14
N GLY A 333 -50.43 24.49 10.19
CA GLY A 333 -50.62 25.35 8.99
C GLY A 333 -52.01 25.92 8.83
N ILE A 334 -52.89 25.81 9.82
CA ILE A 334 -54.22 26.48 9.82
C ILE A 334 -54.04 27.97 9.62
N SER A 335 -54.99 28.62 8.86
CA SER A 335 -54.98 30.06 8.67
C SER A 335 -55.33 30.82 9.99
N ALA A 336 -54.88 32.07 10.10
CA ALA A 336 -55.17 32.88 11.26
C ALA A 336 -56.69 33.10 11.45
N GLU A 337 -57.42 33.17 10.36
CA GLU A 337 -58.87 33.35 10.36
C GLU A 337 -59.56 32.08 10.94
N GLN A 338 -59.21 30.90 10.45
CA GLN A 338 -59.74 29.65 10.96
C GLN A 338 -59.44 29.40 12.44
N LEU A 339 -58.22 29.85 12.90
CA LEU A 339 -57.88 29.79 14.30
C LEU A 339 -58.75 30.74 15.13
N CYS A 340 -59.01 31.99 14.66
CA CYS A 340 -59.87 32.93 15.35
C CYS A 340 -61.29 32.42 15.46
N GLU A 341 -61.86 31.88 14.40
CA GLU A 341 -63.20 31.27 14.37
C GLU A 341 -63.34 30.14 15.42
N ARG A 342 -62.40 29.21 15.42
CA ARG A 342 -62.44 28.07 16.37
C ARG A 342 -62.24 28.52 17.83
N VAL A 343 -61.42 29.48 18.08
CA VAL A 343 -61.23 30.03 19.42
C VAL A 343 -62.50 30.82 19.83
N ALA A 344 -63.17 31.51 18.94
CA ALA A 344 -64.45 32.23 19.23
C ALA A 344 -65.58 31.25 19.57
N GLU A 345 -65.75 30.20 18.79
CA GLU A 345 -66.74 29.13 19.05
C GLU A 345 -66.56 28.52 20.46
N LEU A 346 -65.34 28.22 20.86
CA LEU A 346 -65.03 27.54 22.12
C LEU A 346 -65.08 28.49 23.35
N THR A 347 -64.63 29.74 23.18
CA THR A 347 -64.50 30.67 24.31
C THR A 347 -65.70 31.57 24.48
N GLY A 348 -66.49 31.76 23.41
CA GLY A 348 -67.60 32.75 23.37
C GLY A 348 -67.10 34.20 23.35
N VAL A 349 -65.83 34.41 23.07
CA VAL A 349 -65.23 35.75 22.89
C VAL A 349 -65.49 36.19 21.46
N PRO A 350 -65.90 37.41 21.18
CA PRO A 350 -66.15 37.93 19.82
C PRO A 350 -64.89 37.75 18.93
N GLU A 351 -65.07 37.21 17.76
CA GLU A 351 -63.99 36.91 16.77
C GLU A 351 -63.12 38.14 16.49
N SER A 352 -63.76 39.35 16.42
CA SER A 352 -63.06 40.63 16.21
C SER A 352 -62.02 40.92 17.28
N ARG A 353 -62.31 40.57 18.53
CA ARG A 353 -61.37 40.72 19.67
C ARG A 353 -60.19 39.74 19.60
N ILE A 354 -60.45 38.51 19.17
CA ILE A 354 -59.43 37.50 19.00
C ILE A 354 -58.52 37.88 17.86
N HIS A 355 -59.10 38.29 16.75
CA HIS A 355 -58.35 38.77 15.56
C HIS A 355 -57.45 39.98 15.94
N GLU A 356 -57.99 40.97 16.64
CA GLU A 356 -57.22 42.14 17.10
C GLU A 356 -56.05 41.73 18.00
N ALA A 357 -56.24 40.75 18.88
CA ALA A 357 -55.18 40.26 19.74
C ALA A 357 -54.08 39.51 18.95
N LEU A 358 -54.47 38.62 18.02
CA LEU A 358 -53.53 37.72 17.28
C LEU A 358 -52.93 38.40 16.03
N ALA A 359 -53.70 39.26 15.33
CA ALA A 359 -53.29 39.82 14.02
C ALA A 359 -53.44 41.37 13.94
N GLY A 360 -53.88 42.03 15.02
CA GLY A 360 -54.10 43.49 15.01
C GLY A 360 -52.82 44.32 14.88
N SER A 361 -52.96 45.63 14.89
CA SER A 361 -51.87 46.58 14.68
C SER A 361 -50.73 46.37 15.71
N PRO A 362 -49.45 46.61 15.30
CA PRO A 362 -48.30 46.45 16.21
C PRO A 362 -48.30 47.52 17.28
N PRO A 363 -47.98 47.19 18.56
CA PRO A 363 -47.90 48.17 19.64
C PRO A 363 -46.72 49.11 19.42
N ARG A 364 -46.95 50.41 19.66
CA ARG A 364 -45.94 51.48 19.54
C ARG A 364 -45.34 51.84 20.89
N THR A 365 -45.98 51.48 22.01
CA THR A 365 -45.52 51.82 23.35
C THR A 365 -45.41 50.56 24.24
N GLY A 366 -44.60 50.64 25.27
CA GLY A 366 -44.48 49.55 26.24
C GLY A 366 -45.80 49.25 26.97
N ALA A 367 -46.64 50.24 27.20
CA ALA A 367 -47.95 50.06 27.79
C ALA A 367 -48.92 49.26 26.88
N GLU A 368 -48.92 49.56 25.59
CA GLU A 368 -49.70 48.84 24.60
C GLU A 368 -49.24 47.37 24.49
N LEU A 369 -47.89 47.14 24.50
CA LEU A 369 -47.36 45.80 24.51
C LEU A 369 -47.82 45.00 25.75
N VAL A 370 -47.77 45.58 26.95
CA VAL A 370 -48.21 44.92 28.19
C VAL A 370 -49.73 44.58 28.10
N ASN A 371 -50.54 45.49 27.59
CA ASN A 371 -51.97 45.24 27.37
C ASN A 371 -52.22 44.11 26.36
N LEU A 372 -51.47 44.10 25.24
CA LEU A 372 -51.53 43.00 24.28
C LEU A 372 -51.18 41.66 24.95
N LEU A 373 -50.08 41.61 25.73
CA LEU A 373 -49.66 40.38 26.42
C LEU A 373 -50.71 39.90 27.43
N LYS A 374 -51.36 40.81 28.14
CA LYS A 374 -52.47 40.46 29.05
C LYS A 374 -53.65 39.87 28.28
N ASN A 375 -54.01 40.45 27.14
CA ASN A 375 -55.11 39.96 26.29
C ASN A 375 -54.77 38.58 25.69
N LEU A 376 -53.56 38.37 25.22
CA LEU A 376 -53.11 37.08 24.72
C LEU A 376 -53.11 36.00 25.79
N ASN A 377 -52.67 36.34 27.03
CA ASN A 377 -52.66 35.39 28.13
C ASN A 377 -54.08 35.05 28.58
N SER A 378 -55.02 36.07 28.61
CA SER A 378 -56.42 35.81 28.97
C SER A 378 -57.10 34.89 27.97
N LEU A 379 -56.82 34.97 26.67
CA LEU A 379 -57.30 34.03 25.67
C LEU A 379 -56.85 32.57 25.96
N VAL A 380 -55.55 32.42 26.31
CA VAL A 380 -55.00 31.09 26.62
C VAL A 380 -55.63 30.51 27.89
N GLU A 381 -55.87 31.31 28.92
CA GLU A 381 -56.51 30.85 30.15
C GLU A 381 -58.01 30.56 29.97
N THR A 382 -58.72 31.33 29.16
CA THR A 382 -60.16 31.10 28.87
C THR A 382 -60.36 29.75 28.11
N THR A 383 -59.44 29.41 27.24
CA THR A 383 -59.44 28.10 26.58
C THR A 383 -59.11 26.95 27.53
N LYS A 384 -58.31 27.17 28.57
CA LYS A 384 -58.00 26.18 29.59
C LYS A 384 -59.18 25.80 30.51
N GLY A 385 -60.03 26.75 30.80
CA GLY A 385 -61.17 26.56 31.72
C GLY A 385 -62.37 25.81 31.11
N LYS A 386 -62.42 25.56 29.80
CA LYS A 386 -63.53 24.88 29.13
C LYS A 386 -63.23 23.44 28.69
N GLU A 387 -61.97 22.98 28.82
CA GLU A 387 -61.60 21.59 28.57
C GLU A 387 -62.01 20.62 29.70
N HIS A 388 -62.45 21.16 30.85
CA HIS A 388 -62.85 20.38 32.04
C HIS A 388 -64.36 20.45 32.35
N LYS A 389 -65.19 20.77 31.35
CA LYS A 389 -66.65 20.61 31.45
C LYS A 389 -67.13 19.70 30.26
#